data_f43e2ee704a28ad3fa61ab241df96b20
#
_entry.id   f43e2ee704a28ad3fa61ab241df96b20
#
_cell.length_a   1.000
_cell.length_b   1.000
_cell.length_c   1.000
_cell.angle_alpha   90.00
_cell.angle_beta   90.00
_cell.angle_gamma   90.00
#
_symmetry.space_group_name_H-M   'P 1'
#
loop_
_entity.id
_entity.type
_entity.pdbx_description
1 polymer ?
#
loop_
_entity_poly.entity_id
_entity_poly.type
_entity_poly.pdbx_seq_one_letter_code
_entity_poly.pdbx_strand_id
1 'polypeptide(L)'
;MKLQAWAWGAAGLAGWAVWAAGTRGDDAPRTIEETLAAAKQAEAIAAEEKPADESTEAKTDGKAKGDEHPNHTSPGDIPAFVTKGVAWLIAAQHNDGGWGGGSHSAQNIRDPHAVKTDPATTSFTLLSLLRSGHTPIAGEYKSQVRKGLEYLLTAVEQAPPNESRITTIEGTQPQTKLGRFVDTAMTAQYLARALAMLPADDPLRERTDKALDVCLAKLQKSQSANGAWNEGGGWAPVLQSSLACSALELAAAGGKQVDKDVLQKARDYQKGNYDSKSGRTESSAAAGVDLYAFNGAFRGNAADAAAAEQVVERAKAEGKVAASAPVSEESIRQSGVTDELQVRRLAAAAVQNASQINRLNDEKLLAGFGNNGGEEFLSYLMTSETLVIAGGEKFAEWQKKMEERLAKIQNNDGSWAGHHCITSPVFCTAAVVQCLTTDRDREFLVAMAERTAGGGQTLTAATEAVSK
;
A
#
# COMPACT_ATOMS: atom_id res chain seq x y z
N MET A 1 -41.82 -33.87 16.02
CA MET A 1 -41.37 -35.25 16.37
C MET A 1 -39.85 -35.26 16.37
N LYS A 2 -39.35 -35.58 17.58
CA LYS A 2 -38.02 -36.14 17.93
C LYS A 2 -36.73 -35.41 17.52
N LEU A 3 -36.12 -34.81 18.55
CA LEU A 3 -34.71 -34.60 18.83
C LEU A 3 -33.86 -35.89 18.66
N GLN A 4 -32.65 -35.74 18.24
CA GLN A 4 -31.54 -36.58 18.74
C GLN A 4 -30.27 -35.75 18.81
N ALA A 5 -29.81 -35.54 20.05
CA ALA A 5 -28.48 -35.06 20.40
C ALA A 5 -27.51 -36.26 20.42
N TRP A 6 -26.25 -36.05 20.03
CA TRP A 6 -25.12 -36.92 20.39
C TRP A 6 -23.93 -36.08 20.88
N ALA A 7 -23.64 -36.33 22.15
CA ALA A 7 -22.43 -35.89 22.84
C ALA A 7 -21.41 -37.05 22.85
N TRP A 8 -20.16 -36.77 22.62
CA TRP A 8 -18.97 -37.53 23.02
C TRP A 8 -17.83 -36.52 23.08
N GLY A 9 -17.04 -36.32 24.13
CA GLY A 9 -16.48 -37.24 25.10
C GLY A 9 -15.01 -36.92 25.16
N ALA A 10 -14.54 -36.32 26.28
CA ALA A 10 -13.13 -36.01 26.52
C ALA A 10 -12.35 -37.31 26.78
N ALA A 11 -11.14 -37.42 26.27
CA ALA A 11 -9.98 -38.07 26.91
C ALA A 11 -8.75 -38.07 25.98
N GLY A 12 -7.57 -37.81 26.57
CA GLY A 12 -6.30 -38.24 26.01
C GLY A 12 -5.16 -37.25 26.19
N LEU A 13 -4.71 -37.02 27.45
CA LEU A 13 -3.38 -36.53 27.78
C LEU A 13 -2.32 -37.60 27.51
N ALA A 14 -1.13 -37.14 27.18
CA ALA A 14 0.18 -37.71 27.44
C ALA A 14 1.04 -38.11 26.22
N GLY A 15 2.19 -37.50 26.20
CA GLY A 15 3.46 -38.13 25.80
C GLY A 15 4.05 -37.66 24.48
N TRP A 16 5.06 -36.84 24.51
CA TRP A 16 6.45 -37.24 24.33
C TRP A 16 7.36 -36.01 24.31
N ALA A 17 8.15 -35.93 25.35
CA ALA A 17 9.32 -35.07 25.40
C ALA A 17 10.52 -35.80 24.78
N VAL A 18 11.56 -35.02 24.46
CA VAL A 18 12.94 -35.39 24.16
C VAL A 18 13.28 -35.61 22.69
N TRP A 19 13.88 -34.58 22.09
CA TRP A 19 15.26 -34.71 21.58
C TRP A 19 15.91 -33.30 21.62
N ALA A 20 16.79 -33.13 22.61
CA ALA A 20 17.74 -32.03 22.67
C ALA A 20 19.10 -32.58 22.20
N ALA A 21 19.82 -31.73 21.55
CA ALA A 21 21.25 -31.60 21.42
C ALA A 21 21.78 -31.57 20.00
N GLY A 22 22.40 -30.47 19.69
CA GLY A 22 23.51 -30.46 18.77
C GLY A 22 23.56 -29.29 17.79
N THR A 23 24.43 -28.37 18.11
CA THR A 23 25.11 -27.35 17.32
C THR A 23 24.48 -25.96 17.31
N ARG A 24 24.97 -25.11 18.20
CA ARG A 24 24.89 -23.66 18.08
C ARG A 24 25.79 -23.22 16.92
N GLY A 25 25.16 -22.84 15.83
CA GLY A 25 25.75 -21.93 14.85
C GLY A 25 25.12 -20.57 15.06
N ASP A 26 25.88 -19.50 14.91
CA ASP A 26 25.52 -18.11 15.21
C ASP A 26 24.40 -17.49 14.32
N ASP A 27 23.59 -18.30 13.62
CA ASP A 27 22.54 -17.87 12.68
C ASP A 27 21.12 -18.35 13.06
N ALA A 28 20.83 -18.57 14.32
CA ALA A 28 19.45 -18.90 14.73
C ALA A 28 18.59 -17.61 14.69
N PRO A 29 17.37 -17.66 14.13
CA PRO A 29 16.48 -16.51 14.14
C PRO A 29 16.16 -16.09 15.58
N ARG A 30 16.29 -14.78 15.88
CA ARG A 30 15.96 -14.22 17.20
C ARG A 30 14.47 -14.40 17.46
N THR A 31 14.11 -14.70 18.69
CA THR A 31 12.72 -14.70 19.12
C THR A 31 12.15 -13.28 19.06
N ILE A 32 10.81 -13.16 19.02
CA ILE A 32 10.12 -11.85 19.08
C ILE A 32 10.57 -11.08 20.33
N GLU A 33 10.72 -11.75 21.48
CA GLU A 33 11.19 -11.15 22.72
C GLU A 33 12.64 -10.65 22.65
N GLU A 34 13.54 -11.40 22.01
CA GLU A 34 14.95 -11.01 21.82
C GLU A 34 15.06 -9.82 20.86
N THR A 35 14.24 -9.77 19.82
CA THR A 35 14.22 -8.65 18.86
C THR A 35 13.65 -7.39 19.51
N LEU A 36 12.61 -7.50 20.32
CA LEU A 36 12.05 -6.40 21.11
C LEU A 36 13.02 -5.93 22.22
N ALA A 37 13.77 -6.83 22.81
CA ALA A 37 14.80 -6.48 23.80
C ALA A 37 15.96 -5.73 23.13
N ALA A 38 16.41 -6.14 21.94
CA ALA A 38 17.45 -5.46 21.18
C ALA A 38 16.99 -4.04 20.74
N ALA A 39 15.72 -3.89 20.32
CA ALA A 39 15.15 -2.58 19.99
C ALA A 39 15.13 -1.64 21.21
N LYS A 40 14.75 -2.12 22.40
CA LYS A 40 14.80 -1.35 23.65
C LYS A 40 16.22 -0.95 24.05
N GLN A 41 17.20 -1.82 23.80
CA GLN A 41 18.59 -1.55 24.09
C GLN A 41 19.19 -0.51 23.13
N ALA A 42 18.78 -0.53 21.84
CA ALA A 42 19.14 0.49 20.85
C ALA A 42 18.53 1.87 21.20
N GLU A 43 17.29 1.92 21.67
CA GLU A 43 16.66 3.15 22.19
C GLU A 43 17.40 3.71 23.41
N ALA A 44 17.86 2.87 24.32
CA ALA A 44 18.61 3.29 25.51
C ALA A 44 19.98 3.87 25.14
N ILE A 45 20.68 3.27 24.16
CA ILE A 45 21.99 3.74 23.66
C ILE A 45 21.81 5.08 22.92
N ALA A 46 20.76 5.23 22.12
CA ALA A 46 20.47 6.49 21.43
C ALA A 46 20.07 7.64 22.37
N ALA A 47 19.57 7.33 23.56
CA ALA A 47 19.24 8.32 24.58
C ALA A 47 20.45 8.81 25.38
N GLU A 48 21.56 8.05 25.41
CA GLU A 48 22.80 8.42 26.09
C GLU A 48 23.78 9.22 25.21
N GLU A 49 23.63 9.20 23.87
CA GLU A 49 24.45 9.97 22.93
C GLU A 49 23.79 11.30 22.52
N LYS A 50 23.53 12.22 23.47
CA LYS A 50 23.29 13.62 23.14
C LYS A 50 24.60 14.41 23.29
N PRO A 51 25.20 14.93 22.22
CA PRO A 51 26.28 15.89 22.34
C PRO A 51 25.72 17.25 22.77
N ALA A 52 26.49 17.90 23.67
CA ALA A 52 26.23 19.25 24.12
C ALA A 52 26.39 20.27 22.95
N ASP A 53 25.53 21.27 23.02
CA ASP A 53 25.46 22.48 22.23
C ASP A 53 26.82 23.19 22.12
N GLU A 54 27.33 23.41 20.90
CA GLU A 54 28.33 24.46 20.61
C GLU A 54 28.02 25.10 19.25
N SER A 55 27.54 26.33 19.35
CA SER A 55 27.36 27.26 18.26
C SER A 55 28.67 27.64 17.58
N THR A 56 28.78 27.45 16.26
CA THR A 56 29.69 28.28 15.43
C THR A 56 29.18 28.39 14.00
N GLU A 57 28.85 29.60 13.61
CA GLU A 57 28.56 29.99 12.23
C GLU A 57 29.80 29.75 11.33
N ALA A 58 29.60 29.03 10.23
CA ALA A 58 30.52 29.08 9.10
C ALA A 58 29.73 29.05 7.79
N LYS A 59 29.80 30.18 7.08
CA LYS A 59 29.39 30.29 5.66
C LYS A 59 30.30 29.41 4.82
N THR A 60 29.74 28.57 3.98
CA THR A 60 30.45 28.03 2.81
C THR A 60 29.52 27.87 1.60
N ASP A 61 30.06 28.28 0.50
CA ASP A 61 29.57 28.37 -0.87
C ASP A 61 29.05 27.08 -1.48
N GLY A 62 28.20 27.30 -2.47
CA GLY A 62 27.77 26.50 -3.59
C GLY A 62 28.24 25.05 -3.72
N LYS A 63 27.33 24.10 -3.47
CA LYS A 63 27.50 22.73 -3.92
C LYS A 63 26.38 22.37 -4.88
N ALA A 64 26.75 21.84 -6.04
CA ALA A 64 25.89 21.36 -7.10
C ALA A 64 24.78 20.45 -6.53
N LYS A 65 23.53 20.69 -6.94
CA LYS A 65 22.41 19.78 -6.71
C LYS A 65 22.73 18.48 -7.44
N GLY A 66 23.15 17.47 -6.68
CA GLY A 66 23.09 16.10 -7.13
C GLY A 66 21.61 15.69 -7.25
N ASP A 67 21.30 14.89 -8.25
CA ASP A 67 19.97 14.28 -8.45
C ASP A 67 19.60 13.46 -7.20
N GLU A 68 18.91 14.09 -6.25
CA GLU A 68 18.30 13.38 -5.14
C GLU A 68 17.08 12.63 -5.69
N HIS A 69 17.19 11.31 -5.76
CA HIS A 69 16.06 10.45 -6.06
C HIS A 69 14.94 10.68 -5.02
N PRO A 70 13.68 10.95 -5.42
CA PRO A 70 12.59 11.36 -4.52
C PRO A 70 12.08 10.26 -3.57
N ASN A 71 12.87 9.22 -3.30
CA ASN A 71 12.44 8.02 -2.58
C ASN A 71 13.11 7.82 -1.20
N HIS A 72 13.87 8.79 -0.69
CA HIS A 72 14.45 8.70 0.65
C HIS A 72 13.54 9.37 1.68
N THR A 73 12.71 8.57 2.36
CA THR A 73 12.08 9.00 3.60
C THR A 73 13.08 8.89 4.74
N SER A 74 13.37 10.01 5.41
CA SER A 74 14.21 10.00 6.60
C SER A 74 13.54 9.21 7.73
N PRO A 75 14.26 8.46 8.58
CA PRO A 75 13.67 7.63 9.65
C PRO A 75 13.07 8.42 10.83
N GLY A 76 13.12 9.75 10.83
CA GLY A 76 12.58 10.58 11.91
C GLY A 76 11.04 10.60 11.90
N ASP A 77 10.43 10.70 13.08
CA ASP A 77 9.01 10.98 13.33
C ASP A 77 7.98 9.83 13.14
N ILE A 78 8.42 8.57 13.09
CA ILE A 78 7.48 7.46 13.22
C ILE A 78 7.07 7.32 14.69
N PRO A 79 5.76 7.35 15.04
CA PRO A 79 5.33 7.18 16.42
C PRO A 79 5.84 5.87 17.04
N ALA A 80 6.26 5.89 18.30
CA ALA A 80 6.86 4.73 18.97
C ALA A 80 6.00 3.45 18.91
N PHE A 81 4.67 3.59 18.95
CA PHE A 81 3.78 2.45 18.81
C PHE A 81 3.80 1.85 17.39
N VAL A 82 4.04 2.65 16.35
CA VAL A 82 4.19 2.17 14.97
C VAL A 82 5.55 1.48 14.80
N THR A 83 6.62 2.03 15.40
CA THR A 83 7.95 1.39 15.43
C THR A 83 7.91 -0.01 16.05
N LYS A 84 7.10 -0.23 17.10
CA LYS A 84 6.87 -1.57 17.66
C LYS A 84 6.25 -2.53 16.62
N GLY A 85 5.31 -2.04 15.82
CA GLY A 85 4.73 -2.83 14.72
C GLY A 85 5.76 -3.20 13.67
N VAL A 86 6.65 -2.28 13.30
CA VAL A 86 7.77 -2.55 12.38
C VAL A 86 8.69 -3.63 12.96
N ALA A 87 9.11 -3.50 14.22
CA ALA A 87 9.97 -4.48 14.88
C ALA A 87 9.29 -5.87 14.93
N TRP A 88 7.99 -5.91 15.22
CA TRP A 88 7.21 -7.14 15.19
C TRP A 88 7.18 -7.79 13.79
N LEU A 89 6.99 -7.01 12.72
CA LEU A 89 7.03 -7.51 11.34
C LEU A 89 8.39 -8.11 10.99
N ILE A 90 9.48 -7.47 11.43
CA ILE A 90 10.83 -8.01 11.23
C ILE A 90 11.02 -9.35 11.96
N ALA A 91 10.56 -9.45 13.21
CA ALA A 91 10.61 -10.70 13.96
C ALA A 91 9.74 -11.81 13.35
N ALA A 92 8.68 -11.45 12.63
CA ALA A 92 7.76 -12.37 11.95
C ALA A 92 8.29 -12.89 10.60
N GLN A 93 9.48 -12.47 10.12
CA GLN A 93 10.05 -12.95 8.88
C GLN A 93 10.48 -14.41 8.98
N HIS A 94 10.12 -15.21 7.99
CA HIS A 94 10.56 -16.61 7.90
C HIS A 94 12.00 -16.73 7.35
N ASN A 95 12.59 -17.90 7.53
CA ASN A 95 13.96 -18.19 7.07
C ASN A 95 14.12 -18.10 5.55
N ASP A 96 13.03 -18.35 4.78
CA ASP A 96 13.00 -18.20 3.33
C ASP A 96 12.92 -16.73 2.87
N GLY A 97 12.85 -15.78 3.81
CA GLY A 97 12.75 -14.35 3.56
C GLY A 97 11.33 -13.83 3.40
N GLY A 98 10.33 -14.69 3.34
CA GLY A 98 8.93 -14.32 3.16
C GLY A 98 8.18 -14.07 4.45
N TRP A 99 6.92 -13.65 4.30
CA TRP A 99 5.89 -13.52 5.33
C TRP A 99 4.61 -14.19 4.87
N GLY A 100 3.78 -14.68 5.80
CA GLY A 100 2.56 -15.39 5.49
C GLY A 100 1.29 -14.75 6.05
N GLY A 101 0.22 -14.71 5.22
CA GLY A 101 -1.13 -14.27 5.61
C GLY A 101 -1.96 -15.37 6.26
N GLY A 102 -1.47 -16.60 6.24
CA GLY A 102 -2.19 -17.77 6.76
C GLY A 102 -3.34 -18.23 5.87
N SER A 103 -3.84 -19.43 6.17
CA SER A 103 -4.98 -20.02 5.44
C SER A 103 -6.31 -19.42 5.90
N HIS A 104 -7.22 -19.22 4.95
CA HIS A 104 -8.60 -18.84 5.27
C HIS A 104 -9.34 -19.89 6.11
N SER A 105 -9.01 -21.18 5.95
CA SER A 105 -9.60 -22.25 6.75
C SER A 105 -9.12 -22.32 8.20
N ALA A 106 -8.07 -21.55 8.55
CA ALA A 106 -7.45 -21.55 9.87
C ALA A 106 -7.16 -20.11 10.36
N GLN A 107 -8.19 -19.28 10.35
CA GLN A 107 -8.11 -17.85 10.70
C GLN A 107 -7.82 -17.56 12.19
N ASN A 108 -7.80 -18.56 13.04
CA ASN A 108 -7.46 -18.45 14.47
C ASN A 108 -5.97 -18.50 14.77
N ILE A 109 -5.12 -18.85 13.79
CA ILE A 109 -3.67 -18.88 13.99
C ILE A 109 -3.15 -17.45 14.10
N ARG A 110 -2.45 -17.17 15.21
CA ARG A 110 -1.85 -15.84 15.50
C ARG A 110 -0.32 -15.87 15.43
N ASP A 111 0.29 -17.03 15.57
CA ASP A 111 1.73 -17.20 15.42
C ASP A 111 2.13 -17.03 13.95
N PRO A 112 2.91 -16.00 13.60
CA PRO A 112 3.31 -15.74 12.21
C PRO A 112 4.17 -16.87 11.62
N HIS A 113 4.92 -17.62 12.47
CA HIS A 113 5.77 -18.72 12.03
C HIS A 113 5.03 -20.05 11.87
N ALA A 114 3.78 -20.14 12.33
CA ALA A 114 2.95 -21.32 12.15
C ALA A 114 2.18 -21.34 10.80
N VAL A 115 2.37 -20.33 9.95
CA VAL A 115 1.72 -20.21 8.65
C VAL A 115 2.76 -20.22 7.52
N LYS A 116 2.36 -20.66 6.32
CA LYS A 116 3.24 -20.60 5.15
C LYS A 116 3.37 -19.17 4.64
N THR A 117 4.55 -18.84 4.15
CA THR A 117 4.84 -17.59 3.44
C THR A 117 4.07 -17.52 2.13
N ASP A 118 3.66 -16.31 1.73
CA ASP A 118 2.99 -16.07 0.45
C ASP A 118 3.42 -14.71 -0.16
N PRO A 119 3.35 -14.57 -1.52
CA PRO A 119 3.83 -13.36 -2.18
C PRO A 119 3.03 -12.11 -1.85
N ALA A 120 1.70 -12.21 -1.65
CA ALA A 120 0.85 -11.05 -1.34
C ALA A 120 1.25 -10.45 0.00
N THR A 121 1.31 -11.28 1.06
CA THR A 121 1.65 -10.83 2.42
C THR A 121 3.11 -10.37 2.49
N THR A 122 4.03 -11.07 1.80
CA THR A 122 5.44 -10.66 1.71
C THR A 122 5.58 -9.29 1.07
N SER A 123 4.96 -9.07 -0.09
CA SER A 123 5.01 -7.77 -0.80
C SER A 123 4.42 -6.65 0.04
N PHE A 124 3.30 -6.92 0.71
CA PHE A 124 2.60 -5.93 1.52
C PHE A 124 3.42 -5.54 2.76
N THR A 125 4.09 -6.51 3.40
CA THR A 125 5.04 -6.26 4.48
C THR A 125 6.24 -5.45 3.99
N LEU A 126 6.82 -5.80 2.86
CA LEU A 126 7.93 -5.06 2.28
C LEU A 126 7.57 -3.60 1.95
N LEU A 127 6.36 -3.33 1.45
CA LEU A 127 5.87 -1.96 1.24
C LEU A 127 5.79 -1.18 2.55
N SER A 128 5.37 -1.83 3.65
CA SER A 128 5.33 -1.19 4.98
C SER A 128 6.73 -0.85 5.49
N LEU A 129 7.71 -1.72 5.25
CA LEU A 129 9.10 -1.48 5.59
C LEU A 129 9.71 -0.35 4.78
N LEU A 130 9.41 -0.26 3.46
CA LEU A 130 9.85 0.86 2.63
C LEU A 130 9.39 2.21 3.18
N ARG A 131 8.11 2.33 3.51
CA ARG A 131 7.53 3.55 4.10
C ARG A 131 8.14 3.87 5.46
N SER A 132 8.57 2.85 6.18
CA SER A 132 9.26 3.02 7.47
C SER A 132 10.75 3.35 7.34
N GLY A 133 11.27 3.54 6.12
CA GLY A 133 12.66 3.91 5.86
C GLY A 133 13.63 2.72 5.70
N HIS A 134 13.12 1.49 5.62
CA HIS A 134 13.93 0.29 5.40
C HIS A 134 13.82 -0.19 3.96
N THR A 135 14.87 0.00 3.17
CA THR A 135 14.89 -0.25 1.73
C THR A 135 15.86 -1.39 1.37
N PRO A 136 15.86 -1.89 0.13
CA PRO A 136 16.86 -2.87 -0.30
C PRO A 136 18.31 -2.36 -0.25
N ILE A 137 18.51 -1.04 -0.14
CA ILE A 137 19.84 -0.39 -0.19
C ILE A 137 20.21 0.34 1.11
N ALA A 138 19.23 0.66 1.97
CA ALA A 138 19.47 1.45 3.18
C ALA A 138 18.51 1.05 4.33
N GLY A 139 18.81 1.54 5.53
CA GLY A 139 18.05 1.29 6.75
C GLY A 139 18.56 0.10 7.55
N GLU A 140 18.18 0.04 8.82
CA GLU A 140 18.61 -1.00 9.76
C GLU A 140 18.26 -2.41 9.25
N TYR A 141 17.07 -2.58 8.66
CA TYR A 141 16.55 -3.88 8.21
C TYR A 141 16.79 -4.14 6.71
N LYS A 142 17.82 -3.51 6.12
CA LYS A 142 18.20 -3.71 4.71
C LYS A 142 18.34 -5.20 4.35
N SER A 143 18.98 -6.00 5.23
CA SER A 143 19.19 -7.43 4.97
C SER A 143 17.87 -8.20 4.88
N GLN A 144 16.92 -7.91 5.77
CA GLN A 144 15.58 -8.53 5.79
C GLN A 144 14.79 -8.13 4.55
N VAL A 145 14.84 -6.85 4.16
CA VAL A 145 14.18 -6.36 2.95
C VAL A 145 14.76 -7.05 1.70
N ARG A 146 16.07 -7.24 1.62
CA ARG A 146 16.70 -7.97 0.51
C ARG A 146 16.29 -9.43 0.45
N LYS A 147 16.24 -10.13 1.59
CA LYS A 147 15.74 -11.51 1.66
C LYS A 147 14.28 -11.61 1.16
N GLY A 148 13.43 -10.67 1.56
CA GLY A 148 12.05 -10.59 1.07
C GLY A 148 11.96 -10.33 -0.43
N LEU A 149 12.81 -9.45 -0.97
CA LEU A 149 12.90 -9.22 -2.41
C LEU A 149 13.30 -10.51 -3.14
N GLU A 150 14.33 -11.21 -2.68
CA GLU A 150 14.78 -12.47 -3.27
C GLU A 150 13.69 -13.57 -3.23
N TYR A 151 12.92 -13.64 -2.14
CA TYR A 151 11.74 -14.51 -2.06
C TYR A 151 10.73 -14.21 -3.17
N LEU A 152 10.39 -12.94 -3.38
CA LEU A 152 9.43 -12.53 -4.43
C LEU A 152 9.97 -12.80 -5.83
N LEU A 153 11.25 -12.51 -6.08
CA LEU A 153 11.88 -12.79 -7.37
C LEU A 153 11.84 -14.29 -7.68
N THR A 154 12.15 -15.13 -6.71
CA THR A 154 12.08 -16.59 -6.85
C THR A 154 10.65 -17.06 -7.14
N ALA A 155 9.63 -16.48 -6.45
CA ALA A 155 8.24 -16.82 -6.68
C ALA A 155 7.81 -16.47 -8.12
N VAL A 156 8.19 -15.30 -8.62
CA VAL A 156 7.86 -14.87 -10.01
C VAL A 156 8.60 -15.73 -11.05
N GLU A 157 9.88 -16.03 -10.82
CA GLU A 157 10.70 -16.87 -11.72
C GLU A 157 10.16 -18.29 -11.84
N GLN A 158 9.57 -18.83 -10.77
CA GLN A 158 8.94 -20.14 -10.73
C GLN A 158 7.46 -20.13 -11.12
N ALA A 159 6.90 -18.97 -11.41
CA ALA A 159 5.47 -18.81 -11.70
C ALA A 159 5.07 -19.58 -12.97
N PRO A 160 3.92 -20.25 -12.97
CA PRO A 160 3.39 -20.87 -14.19
C PRO A 160 3.24 -19.84 -15.32
N PRO A 161 3.83 -20.05 -16.50
CA PRO A 161 3.89 -19.02 -17.54
C PRO A 161 2.52 -18.65 -18.11
N ASN A 162 1.58 -19.60 -18.14
CA ASN A 162 0.26 -19.41 -18.74
C ASN A 162 -0.84 -19.05 -17.75
N GLU A 163 -0.52 -18.93 -16.46
CA GLU A 163 -1.48 -18.55 -15.41
C GLU A 163 -1.34 -17.09 -15.07
N SER A 164 -2.42 -16.50 -14.57
CA SER A 164 -2.43 -15.11 -14.05
C SER A 164 -1.72 -14.98 -12.69
N ARG A 165 -1.53 -16.08 -11.99
CA ARG A 165 -0.87 -16.14 -10.67
C ARG A 165 0.65 -16.22 -10.80
N ILE A 166 1.33 -15.79 -9.73
CA ILE A 166 2.79 -15.92 -9.56
C ILE A 166 3.16 -16.95 -8.49
N THR A 167 2.19 -17.71 -7.99
CA THR A 167 2.38 -18.72 -6.97
C THR A 167 1.45 -19.91 -7.15
N THR A 168 1.86 -21.08 -6.69
CA THR A 168 1.02 -22.27 -6.57
C THR A 168 0.33 -22.38 -5.21
N ILE A 169 0.62 -21.45 -4.27
CA ILE A 169 -0.05 -21.39 -2.98
C ILE A 169 -1.49 -20.92 -3.19
N GLU A 170 -2.43 -21.63 -2.58
CA GLU A 170 -3.87 -21.32 -2.68
C GLU A 170 -4.53 -21.26 -1.32
N GLY A 171 -5.65 -20.54 -1.25
CA GLY A 171 -6.49 -20.47 -0.06
C GLY A 171 -5.91 -19.64 1.08
N THR A 172 -4.99 -18.73 0.79
CA THR A 172 -4.56 -17.74 1.79
C THR A 172 -5.72 -16.80 2.12
N GLN A 173 -5.65 -16.16 3.28
CA GLN A 173 -6.67 -15.17 3.66
C GLN A 173 -6.76 -14.03 2.63
N PRO A 174 -5.66 -13.40 2.18
CA PRO A 174 -5.73 -12.38 1.13
C PRO A 174 -6.37 -12.89 -0.17
N GLN A 175 -5.97 -14.06 -0.67
CA GLN A 175 -6.56 -14.63 -1.91
C GLN A 175 -8.06 -14.88 -1.78
N THR A 176 -8.50 -15.44 -0.65
CA THR A 176 -9.92 -15.76 -0.45
C THR A 176 -10.77 -14.52 -0.29
N LYS A 177 -10.24 -13.49 0.36
CA LYS A 177 -10.99 -12.26 0.66
C LYS A 177 -10.91 -11.23 -0.46
N LEU A 178 -9.74 -11.00 -1.01
CA LEU A 178 -9.52 -9.99 -2.05
C LEU A 178 -9.63 -10.58 -3.46
N GLY A 179 -9.10 -11.77 -3.68
CA GLY A 179 -9.11 -12.50 -4.95
C GLY A 179 -7.73 -13.03 -5.35
N ARG A 180 -7.70 -13.91 -6.37
CA ARG A 180 -6.50 -14.66 -6.77
C ARG A 180 -5.39 -13.82 -7.41
N PHE A 181 -5.69 -12.59 -7.85
CA PHE A 181 -4.67 -11.71 -8.47
C PHE A 181 -3.91 -10.88 -7.44
N VAL A 182 -4.27 -10.97 -6.16
CA VAL A 182 -3.68 -10.17 -5.09
C VAL A 182 -2.17 -10.37 -4.98
N ASP A 183 -1.69 -11.61 -5.15
CA ASP A 183 -0.25 -11.91 -5.14
C ASP A 183 0.49 -11.16 -6.24
N THR A 184 -0.05 -11.21 -7.46
CA THR A 184 0.56 -10.55 -8.62
C THR A 184 0.49 -9.03 -8.48
N ALA A 185 -0.64 -8.49 -8.02
CA ALA A 185 -0.84 -7.05 -7.88
C ALA A 185 0.05 -6.43 -6.80
N MET A 186 0.10 -7.03 -5.60
CA MET A 186 0.94 -6.52 -4.51
C MET A 186 2.44 -6.69 -4.83
N THR A 187 2.82 -7.81 -5.46
CA THR A 187 4.21 -8.02 -5.89
C THR A 187 4.63 -6.99 -6.94
N ALA A 188 3.79 -6.70 -7.93
CA ALA A 188 4.08 -5.67 -8.93
C ALA A 188 4.26 -4.29 -8.29
N GLN A 189 3.44 -3.92 -7.28
CA GLN A 189 3.60 -2.66 -6.55
C GLN A 189 4.96 -2.57 -5.86
N TYR A 190 5.35 -3.63 -5.13
CA TYR A 190 6.65 -3.63 -4.45
C TYR A 190 7.81 -3.62 -5.43
N LEU A 191 7.78 -4.46 -6.49
CA LEU A 191 8.86 -4.51 -7.49
C LEU A 191 9.05 -3.19 -8.22
N ALA A 192 7.97 -2.47 -8.55
CA ALA A 192 8.05 -1.14 -9.17
C ALA A 192 8.79 -0.13 -8.26
N ARG A 193 8.51 -0.19 -6.94
CA ARG A 193 9.20 0.64 -5.94
C ARG A 193 10.67 0.23 -5.76
N ALA A 194 10.94 -1.06 -5.61
CA ALA A 194 12.28 -1.59 -5.41
C ALA A 194 13.20 -1.31 -6.61
N LEU A 195 12.69 -1.47 -7.84
CA LEU A 195 13.45 -1.21 -9.06
C LEU A 195 13.95 0.23 -9.13
N ALA A 196 13.14 1.20 -8.73
CA ALA A 196 13.53 2.61 -8.71
C ALA A 196 14.65 2.92 -7.70
N MET A 197 14.79 2.10 -6.66
CA MET A 197 15.80 2.28 -5.59
C MET A 197 17.10 1.54 -5.87
N LEU A 198 17.06 0.42 -6.60
CA LEU A 198 18.24 -0.41 -6.83
C LEU A 198 19.24 0.29 -7.76
N PRO A 199 20.53 0.42 -7.38
CA PRO A 199 21.59 0.93 -8.24
C PRO A 199 21.71 0.13 -9.56
N ALA A 200 22.28 0.75 -10.58
CA ALA A 200 22.41 0.12 -11.90
C ALA A 200 23.25 -1.15 -11.89
N ASP A 201 24.20 -1.26 -10.99
CA ASP A 201 25.12 -2.37 -10.79
C ASP A 201 24.66 -3.39 -9.71
N ASP A 202 23.50 -3.16 -9.09
CA ASP A 202 22.96 -4.12 -8.10
C ASP A 202 22.54 -5.43 -8.78
N PRO A 203 23.01 -6.59 -8.29
CA PRO A 203 22.74 -7.89 -8.90
C PRO A 203 21.26 -8.27 -8.94
N LEU A 204 20.42 -7.66 -8.08
CA LEU A 204 18.97 -7.92 -8.08
C LEU A 204 18.21 -7.03 -9.06
N ARG A 205 18.83 -5.97 -9.60
CA ARG A 205 18.13 -4.98 -10.43
C ARG A 205 17.53 -5.60 -11.70
N GLU A 206 18.33 -6.34 -12.46
CA GLU A 206 17.87 -6.98 -13.71
C GLU A 206 16.77 -8.02 -13.43
N ARG A 207 16.92 -8.81 -12.36
CA ARG A 207 15.90 -9.78 -11.94
C ARG A 207 14.60 -9.07 -11.54
N THR A 208 14.71 -7.94 -10.81
CA THR A 208 13.56 -7.13 -10.39
C THR A 208 12.83 -6.55 -11.60
N ASP A 209 13.57 -6.05 -12.58
CA ASP A 209 13.03 -5.49 -13.82
C ASP A 209 12.24 -6.53 -14.61
N LYS A 210 12.82 -7.71 -14.84
CA LYS A 210 12.16 -8.84 -15.53
C LYS A 210 10.95 -9.37 -14.76
N ALA A 211 11.05 -9.50 -13.44
CA ALA A 211 9.96 -9.98 -12.62
C ALA A 211 8.77 -9.00 -12.63
N LEU A 212 9.04 -7.70 -12.63
CA LEU A 212 8.00 -6.69 -12.79
C LEU A 212 7.29 -6.82 -14.15
N ASP A 213 8.04 -7.00 -15.25
CA ASP A 213 7.45 -7.20 -16.57
C ASP A 213 6.54 -8.44 -16.63
N VAL A 214 6.93 -9.53 -15.99
CA VAL A 214 6.09 -10.75 -15.87
C VAL A 214 4.79 -10.44 -15.12
N CYS A 215 4.87 -9.75 -13.98
CA CYS A 215 3.68 -9.36 -13.21
C CYS A 215 2.75 -8.45 -14.01
N LEU A 216 3.29 -7.44 -14.69
CA LEU A 216 2.51 -6.51 -15.52
C LEU A 216 1.83 -7.21 -16.67
N ALA A 217 2.54 -8.10 -17.38
CA ALA A 217 1.96 -8.88 -18.47
C ALA A 217 0.78 -9.75 -17.98
N LYS A 218 0.95 -10.41 -16.83
CA LYS A 218 -0.11 -11.23 -16.22
C LYS A 218 -1.33 -10.37 -15.82
N LEU A 219 -1.12 -9.23 -15.17
CA LEU A 219 -2.20 -8.31 -14.79
C LEU A 219 -2.95 -7.77 -15.99
N GLN A 220 -2.26 -7.24 -16.99
CA GLN A 220 -2.89 -6.65 -18.19
C GLN A 220 -3.69 -7.70 -18.98
N LYS A 221 -3.15 -8.92 -19.11
CA LYS A 221 -3.84 -10.03 -19.78
C LYS A 221 -5.11 -10.49 -19.03
N SER A 222 -5.14 -10.32 -17.70
CA SER A 222 -6.21 -10.84 -16.85
C SER A 222 -7.27 -9.81 -16.50
N GLN A 223 -7.20 -8.60 -17.06
CA GLN A 223 -8.21 -7.58 -16.86
C GLN A 223 -9.53 -7.99 -17.53
N SER A 224 -10.63 -7.93 -16.80
CA SER A 224 -11.97 -8.16 -17.34
C SER A 224 -12.40 -7.03 -18.28
N ALA A 225 -13.37 -7.28 -19.15
CA ALA A 225 -13.84 -6.31 -20.13
C ALA A 225 -14.31 -4.98 -19.52
N ASN A 226 -14.84 -5.02 -18.27
CA ASN A 226 -15.28 -3.84 -17.52
C ASN A 226 -14.15 -3.11 -16.77
N GLY A 227 -12.89 -3.53 -16.92
CA GLY A 227 -11.75 -2.91 -16.28
C GLY A 227 -11.37 -3.45 -14.91
N ALA A 228 -12.12 -4.41 -14.38
CA ALA A 228 -11.88 -5.02 -13.08
C ALA A 228 -10.92 -6.23 -13.14
N TRP A 229 -10.54 -6.73 -11.95
CA TRP A 229 -9.92 -8.05 -11.72
C TRP A 229 -10.79 -8.86 -10.75
N ASN A 230 -12.05 -9.09 -11.12
CA ASN A 230 -13.03 -9.80 -10.32
C ASN A 230 -13.32 -11.23 -10.80
N GLU A 231 -12.78 -11.63 -11.95
CA GLU A 231 -12.82 -13.02 -12.40
C GLU A 231 -11.78 -13.84 -11.60
N GLY A 232 -12.23 -14.79 -10.84
CA GLY A 232 -11.32 -15.63 -10.08
C GLY A 232 -11.55 -15.62 -8.58
N GLY A 233 -12.72 -15.16 -8.17
CA GLY A 233 -13.17 -15.19 -6.79
C GLY A 233 -12.69 -13.98 -5.98
N GLY A 234 -12.80 -14.11 -4.68
CA GLY A 234 -12.67 -13.04 -3.71
C GLY A 234 -14.03 -12.59 -3.20
N TRP A 235 -14.11 -12.24 -1.93
CA TRP A 235 -15.34 -11.70 -1.35
C TRP A 235 -15.48 -10.21 -1.66
N ALA A 236 -14.34 -9.49 -1.68
CA ALA A 236 -14.27 -8.07 -1.98
C ALA A 236 -13.28 -7.78 -3.14
N PRO A 237 -13.56 -8.28 -4.37
CA PRO A 237 -12.63 -8.15 -5.50
C PRO A 237 -12.44 -6.69 -5.97
N VAL A 238 -13.28 -5.75 -5.53
CA VAL A 238 -13.06 -4.31 -5.74
C VAL A 238 -11.74 -3.84 -5.13
N LEU A 239 -11.35 -4.36 -3.96
CA LEU A 239 -10.09 -4.02 -3.32
C LEU A 239 -8.90 -4.59 -4.10
N GLN A 240 -8.99 -5.84 -4.59
CA GLN A 240 -7.99 -6.41 -5.49
C GLN A 240 -7.83 -5.59 -6.76
N SER A 241 -8.95 -5.15 -7.35
CA SER A 241 -8.94 -4.31 -8.56
C SER A 241 -8.28 -2.95 -8.29
N SER A 242 -8.44 -2.38 -7.09
CA SER A 242 -7.71 -1.18 -6.67
C SER A 242 -6.21 -1.43 -6.56
N LEU A 243 -5.81 -2.55 -5.96
CA LEU A 243 -4.40 -2.92 -5.86
C LEU A 243 -3.76 -3.13 -7.23
N ALA A 244 -4.47 -3.77 -8.17
CA ALA A 244 -4.01 -3.95 -9.54
C ALA A 244 -3.90 -2.61 -10.29
N CYS A 245 -4.87 -1.71 -10.15
CA CYS A 245 -4.81 -0.36 -10.71
C CYS A 245 -3.59 0.41 -10.18
N SER A 246 -3.36 0.38 -8.86
CA SER A 246 -2.19 1.02 -8.24
C SER A 246 -0.86 0.41 -8.73
N ALA A 247 -0.81 -0.90 -8.98
CA ALA A 247 0.38 -1.55 -9.55
C ALA A 247 0.71 -1.02 -10.96
N LEU A 248 -0.32 -0.87 -11.81
CA LEU A 248 -0.17 -0.31 -13.15
C LEU A 248 0.25 1.17 -13.10
N GLU A 249 -0.31 1.96 -12.19
CA GLU A 249 0.08 3.36 -11.99
C GLU A 249 1.55 3.49 -11.55
N LEU A 250 1.96 2.71 -10.57
CA LEU A 250 3.34 2.69 -10.09
C LEU A 250 4.34 2.31 -11.19
N ALA A 251 4.02 1.28 -11.96
CA ALA A 251 4.85 0.82 -13.06
C ALA A 251 4.94 1.87 -14.19
N ALA A 252 3.82 2.46 -14.58
CA ALA A 252 3.76 3.52 -15.60
C ALA A 252 4.56 4.76 -15.16
N ALA A 253 4.40 5.19 -13.89
CA ALA A 253 5.17 6.29 -13.33
C ALA A 253 6.67 6.00 -13.28
N GLY A 254 7.07 4.73 -13.09
CA GLY A 254 8.45 4.25 -13.15
C GLY A 254 9.01 4.05 -14.56
N GLY A 255 8.25 4.39 -15.61
CA GLY A 255 8.67 4.30 -17.01
C GLY A 255 8.46 2.94 -17.68
N LYS A 256 7.77 2.00 -17.01
CA LYS A 256 7.39 0.73 -17.64
C LYS A 256 6.28 0.93 -18.68
N GLN A 257 6.29 0.07 -19.69
CA GLN A 257 5.25 0.07 -20.71
C GLN A 257 3.97 -0.54 -20.14
N VAL A 258 2.99 0.32 -19.88
CA VAL A 258 1.63 -0.06 -19.45
C VAL A 258 0.66 0.38 -20.54
N ASP A 259 -0.24 -0.52 -20.94
CA ASP A 259 -1.30 -0.21 -21.89
C ASP A 259 -2.23 0.85 -21.27
N LYS A 260 -2.34 1.98 -21.97
CA LYS A 260 -3.13 3.14 -21.52
C LYS A 260 -4.62 2.82 -21.42
N ASP A 261 -5.13 1.98 -22.32
CA ASP A 261 -6.54 1.58 -22.31
C ASP A 261 -6.84 0.67 -21.11
N VAL A 262 -5.90 -0.23 -20.77
CA VAL A 262 -5.98 -1.09 -19.58
C VAL A 262 -6.01 -0.23 -18.32
N LEU A 263 -5.10 0.73 -18.19
CA LEU A 263 -5.05 1.63 -17.03
C LEU A 263 -6.29 2.51 -16.93
N GLN A 264 -6.75 3.06 -18.07
CA GLN A 264 -7.95 3.92 -18.08
C GLN A 264 -9.20 3.13 -17.69
N LYS A 265 -9.40 1.92 -18.24
CA LYS A 265 -10.52 1.05 -17.86
C LYS A 265 -10.49 0.68 -16.38
N ALA A 266 -9.29 0.42 -15.81
CA ALA A 266 -9.13 0.14 -14.38
C ALA A 266 -9.63 1.31 -13.52
N ARG A 267 -9.25 2.53 -13.88
CA ARG A 267 -9.69 3.75 -13.19
C ARG A 267 -11.18 4.00 -13.32
N ASP A 268 -11.71 3.82 -14.54
CA ASP A 268 -13.14 4.04 -14.80
C ASP A 268 -13.99 3.04 -14.02
N TYR A 269 -13.57 1.77 -13.95
CA TYR A 269 -14.20 0.77 -13.09
C TYR A 269 -14.20 1.22 -11.62
N GLN A 270 -13.06 1.66 -11.09
CA GLN A 270 -12.98 2.10 -9.71
C GLN A 270 -13.88 3.30 -9.42
N LYS A 271 -13.81 4.33 -10.25
CA LYS A 271 -14.65 5.54 -10.13
C LYS A 271 -16.14 5.23 -10.18
N GLY A 272 -16.53 4.28 -11.03
CA GLY A 272 -17.93 3.86 -11.20
C GLY A 272 -18.57 3.23 -9.96
N ASN A 273 -17.77 2.85 -8.94
CA ASN A 273 -18.31 2.31 -7.69
C ASN A 273 -18.89 3.38 -6.73
N TYR A 274 -18.88 4.66 -7.12
CA TYR A 274 -19.43 5.74 -6.31
C TYR A 274 -20.17 6.77 -7.16
N ASP A 275 -21.39 7.09 -6.80
CA ASP A 275 -22.18 8.18 -7.38
C ASP A 275 -22.10 9.43 -6.48
N SER A 276 -21.39 10.46 -6.95
CA SER A 276 -21.20 11.70 -6.21
C SER A 276 -22.46 12.53 -6.01
N LYS A 277 -23.51 12.33 -6.84
CA LYS A 277 -24.79 13.06 -6.73
C LYS A 277 -25.66 12.52 -5.60
N SER A 278 -25.74 11.19 -5.49
CA SER A 278 -26.55 10.52 -4.46
C SER A 278 -25.75 10.12 -3.23
N GLY A 279 -24.42 10.11 -3.29
CA GLY A 279 -23.52 9.60 -2.26
C GLY A 279 -23.57 8.07 -2.09
N ARG A 280 -24.13 7.35 -3.06
CA ARG A 280 -24.29 5.89 -3.00
C ARG A 280 -23.05 5.18 -3.52
N THR A 281 -22.77 4.02 -2.95
CA THR A 281 -21.73 3.10 -3.38
C THR A 281 -22.32 1.90 -4.10
N GLU A 282 -21.61 1.38 -5.12
CA GLU A 282 -21.91 0.09 -5.74
C GLU A 282 -21.08 -0.98 -5.05
N SER A 283 -21.69 -1.67 -4.08
CA SER A 283 -20.97 -2.58 -3.20
C SER A 283 -21.13 -4.07 -3.55
N SER A 284 -21.68 -4.42 -4.72
CA SER A 284 -21.84 -5.82 -5.15
C SER A 284 -20.49 -6.55 -5.26
N ALA A 285 -19.44 -5.90 -5.78
CA ALA A 285 -18.08 -6.42 -5.83
C ALA A 285 -17.27 -6.16 -4.54
N ALA A 286 -17.93 -5.72 -3.48
CA ALA A 286 -17.37 -5.33 -2.18
C ALA A 286 -17.99 -6.12 -1.01
N ALA A 287 -18.51 -7.31 -1.27
CA ALA A 287 -19.24 -8.12 -0.28
C ALA A 287 -20.42 -7.38 0.39
N GLY A 288 -20.99 -6.38 -0.25
CA GLY A 288 -22.04 -5.53 0.32
C GLY A 288 -21.53 -4.47 1.30
N VAL A 289 -20.22 -4.29 1.41
CA VAL A 289 -19.57 -3.34 2.35
C VAL A 289 -19.25 -2.03 1.63
N ASP A 290 -19.97 -0.98 1.95
CA ASP A 290 -19.83 0.33 1.32
C ASP A 290 -18.40 0.90 1.43
N LEU A 291 -17.72 0.71 2.54
CA LEU A 291 -16.35 1.17 2.76
C LEU A 291 -15.39 0.71 1.67
N TYR A 292 -15.47 -0.55 1.25
CA TYR A 292 -14.53 -1.11 0.28
C TYR A 292 -14.74 -0.53 -1.13
N ALA A 293 -16.01 -0.42 -1.56
CA ALA A 293 -16.36 0.20 -2.83
C ALA A 293 -16.04 1.71 -2.84
N PHE A 294 -16.36 2.40 -1.74
CA PHE A 294 -16.04 3.80 -1.53
C PHE A 294 -14.54 4.08 -1.67
N ASN A 295 -13.70 3.30 -1.00
CA ASN A 295 -12.25 3.49 -1.06
C ASN A 295 -11.65 3.12 -2.41
N GLY A 296 -12.17 2.09 -3.07
CA GLY A 296 -11.79 1.79 -4.44
C GLY A 296 -12.04 2.99 -5.36
N ALA A 297 -13.24 3.57 -5.29
CA ALA A 297 -13.60 4.74 -6.08
C ALA A 297 -12.76 5.97 -5.70
N PHE A 298 -12.50 6.18 -4.42
CA PHE A 298 -11.72 7.31 -3.92
C PHE A 298 -10.27 7.25 -4.42
N ARG A 299 -9.62 6.09 -4.29
CA ARG A 299 -8.24 5.89 -4.74
C ARG A 299 -8.11 5.97 -6.27
N GLY A 300 -9.06 5.37 -7.02
CA GLY A 300 -9.07 5.42 -8.49
C GLY A 300 -9.31 6.81 -9.06
N ASN A 301 -9.85 7.73 -8.26
CA ASN A 301 -10.13 9.11 -8.65
C ASN A 301 -9.00 10.10 -8.29
N ALA A 302 -8.07 9.72 -7.41
CA ALA A 302 -7.11 10.61 -6.77
C ALA A 302 -6.23 11.40 -7.76
N ALA A 303 -5.67 10.75 -8.77
CA ALA A 303 -4.78 11.39 -9.74
C ALA A 303 -5.49 12.46 -10.58
N ASP A 304 -6.71 12.18 -11.06
CA ASP A 304 -7.48 13.14 -11.83
C ASP A 304 -7.99 14.31 -10.96
N ALA A 305 -8.34 14.06 -9.71
CA ALA A 305 -8.74 15.10 -8.77
C ALA A 305 -7.57 16.03 -8.45
N ALA A 306 -6.39 15.49 -8.16
CA ALA A 306 -5.17 16.28 -7.93
C ALA A 306 -4.80 17.11 -9.17
N ALA A 307 -4.87 16.53 -10.37
CA ALA A 307 -4.61 17.25 -11.61
C ALA A 307 -5.59 18.40 -11.83
N ALA A 308 -6.87 18.21 -11.51
CA ALA A 308 -7.88 19.28 -11.61
C ALA A 308 -7.55 20.47 -10.69
N GLU A 309 -7.17 20.19 -9.43
CA GLU A 309 -6.77 21.22 -8.48
C GLU A 309 -5.51 21.96 -8.94
N GLN A 310 -4.46 21.22 -9.35
CA GLN A 310 -3.19 21.81 -9.79
C GLN A 310 -3.35 22.71 -11.01
N VAL A 311 -4.15 22.31 -12.00
CA VAL A 311 -4.39 23.10 -13.20
C VAL A 311 -5.08 24.43 -12.85
N VAL A 312 -6.08 24.40 -11.97
CA VAL A 312 -6.82 25.60 -11.55
C VAL A 312 -5.96 26.47 -10.63
N GLU A 313 -5.23 25.93 -9.68
CA GLU A 313 -4.34 26.69 -8.79
C GLU A 313 -3.21 27.40 -9.57
N ARG A 314 -2.63 26.74 -10.56
CA ARG A 314 -1.67 27.36 -11.48
C ARG A 314 -2.31 28.53 -12.24
N ALA A 315 -3.52 28.35 -12.75
CA ALA A 315 -4.23 29.40 -13.48
C ALA A 315 -4.62 30.59 -12.57
N LYS A 316 -4.93 30.36 -11.30
CA LYS A 316 -5.10 31.40 -10.28
C LYS A 316 -3.81 32.19 -10.07
N ALA A 317 -2.68 31.51 -9.90
CA ALA A 317 -1.36 32.13 -9.74
C ALA A 317 -0.96 32.97 -10.96
N GLU A 318 -1.37 32.55 -12.16
CA GLU A 318 -1.13 33.26 -13.43
C GLU A 318 -2.18 34.38 -13.70
N GLY A 319 -3.18 34.57 -12.83
CA GLY A 319 -4.25 35.55 -13.01
C GLY A 319 -5.25 35.23 -14.12
N LYS A 320 -5.24 34.02 -14.68
CA LYS A 320 -6.19 33.55 -15.69
C LYS A 320 -7.57 33.22 -15.12
N VAL A 321 -7.58 32.82 -13.88
CA VAL A 321 -8.76 32.43 -13.12
C VAL A 321 -8.81 33.22 -11.82
N ALA A 322 -9.98 33.64 -11.38
CA ALA A 322 -10.14 34.38 -10.13
C ALA A 322 -9.65 33.56 -8.94
N ALA A 323 -8.96 34.19 -7.97
CA ALA A 323 -8.40 33.50 -6.80
C ALA A 323 -9.45 32.69 -6.00
N SER A 324 -10.70 33.18 -5.98
CA SER A 324 -11.83 32.54 -5.29
C SER A 324 -12.59 31.50 -6.14
N ALA A 325 -12.20 31.29 -7.40
CA ALA A 325 -12.95 30.39 -8.28
C ALA A 325 -12.82 28.92 -7.80
N PRO A 326 -13.91 28.16 -7.74
CA PRO A 326 -13.87 26.74 -7.45
C PRO A 326 -13.30 25.97 -8.64
N VAL A 327 -12.84 24.73 -8.39
CA VAL A 327 -12.52 23.79 -9.47
C VAL A 327 -13.82 23.39 -10.17
N SER A 328 -13.93 23.73 -11.45
CA SER A 328 -15.12 23.54 -12.29
C SER A 328 -14.72 23.38 -13.75
N GLU A 329 -15.65 22.95 -14.61
CA GLU A 329 -15.37 22.90 -16.05
C GLU A 329 -14.93 24.27 -16.59
N GLU A 330 -15.55 25.34 -16.12
CA GLU A 330 -15.22 26.70 -16.55
C GLU A 330 -13.81 27.11 -16.15
N SER A 331 -13.44 26.94 -14.87
CA SER A 331 -12.09 27.29 -14.40
C SER A 331 -11.00 26.41 -15.04
N ILE A 332 -11.31 25.14 -15.35
CA ILE A 332 -10.40 24.24 -16.06
C ILE A 332 -10.22 24.70 -17.53
N ARG A 333 -11.29 25.11 -18.23
CA ARG A 333 -11.16 25.70 -19.57
C ARG A 333 -10.32 26.99 -19.56
N GLN A 334 -10.60 27.87 -18.63
CA GLN A 334 -9.86 29.12 -18.45
C GLN A 334 -8.38 28.89 -18.13
N SER A 335 -8.03 27.77 -17.53
CA SER A 335 -6.63 27.40 -17.29
C SER A 335 -5.85 27.05 -18.55
N GLY A 336 -6.55 26.83 -19.69
CA GLY A 336 -5.93 26.48 -20.97
C GLY A 336 -6.07 25.02 -21.38
N VAL A 337 -6.83 24.20 -20.64
CA VAL A 337 -7.19 22.84 -21.07
C VAL A 337 -8.22 22.93 -22.20
N THR A 338 -7.86 22.45 -23.41
CA THR A 338 -8.69 22.57 -24.62
C THR A 338 -9.46 21.31 -24.98
N ASP A 339 -9.05 20.15 -24.47
CA ASP A 339 -9.76 18.89 -24.69
C ASP A 339 -11.00 18.81 -23.78
N GLU A 340 -12.18 18.92 -24.38
CA GLU A 340 -13.46 18.88 -23.68
C GLU A 340 -13.73 17.57 -22.91
N LEU A 341 -13.20 16.45 -23.36
CA LEU A 341 -13.30 15.19 -22.59
C LEU A 341 -12.43 15.27 -21.33
N GLN A 342 -11.24 15.82 -21.45
CA GLN A 342 -10.35 16.05 -20.31
C GLN A 342 -10.95 17.06 -19.34
N VAL A 343 -11.51 18.18 -19.80
CA VAL A 343 -12.20 19.18 -18.96
C VAL A 343 -13.28 18.52 -18.13
N ARG A 344 -14.20 17.78 -18.76
CA ARG A 344 -15.30 17.08 -18.05
C ARG A 344 -14.78 16.03 -17.08
N ARG A 345 -13.76 15.27 -17.45
CA ARG A 345 -13.18 14.24 -16.59
C ARG A 345 -12.57 14.86 -15.35
N LEU A 346 -11.75 15.88 -15.47
CA LEU A 346 -11.11 16.59 -14.36
C LEU A 346 -12.15 17.23 -13.42
N ALA A 347 -13.15 17.92 -13.99
CA ALA A 347 -14.21 18.54 -13.20
C ALA A 347 -15.05 17.50 -12.43
N ALA A 348 -15.41 16.39 -13.10
CA ALA A 348 -16.12 15.28 -12.44
C ALA A 348 -15.29 14.66 -11.31
N ALA A 349 -13.97 14.53 -11.53
CA ALA A 349 -13.06 13.99 -10.53
C ALA A 349 -12.98 14.90 -9.28
N ALA A 350 -12.89 16.21 -9.46
CA ALA A 350 -12.91 17.17 -8.35
C ALA A 350 -14.22 17.10 -7.55
N VAL A 351 -15.36 17.05 -8.23
CA VAL A 351 -16.68 16.92 -7.58
C VAL A 351 -16.79 15.61 -6.80
N GLN A 352 -16.37 14.50 -7.38
CA GLN A 352 -16.38 13.19 -6.72
C GLN A 352 -15.47 13.19 -5.50
N ASN A 353 -14.24 13.72 -5.61
CA ASN A 353 -13.28 13.82 -4.52
C ASN A 353 -13.85 14.62 -3.34
N ALA A 354 -14.40 15.82 -3.61
CA ALA A 354 -15.02 16.65 -2.58
C ALA A 354 -16.19 15.95 -1.88
N SER A 355 -17.05 15.27 -2.65
CA SER A 355 -18.17 14.48 -2.12
C SER A 355 -17.67 13.37 -1.19
N GLN A 356 -16.61 12.66 -1.57
CA GLN A 356 -16.03 11.58 -0.77
C GLN A 356 -15.33 12.10 0.48
N ILE A 357 -14.56 13.18 0.40
CA ILE A 357 -13.92 13.83 1.56
C ILE A 357 -14.98 14.19 2.63
N ASN A 358 -16.12 14.72 2.25
CA ASN A 358 -17.20 15.07 3.18
C ASN A 358 -17.76 13.85 3.93
N ARG A 359 -17.61 12.64 3.41
CA ARG A 359 -18.07 11.42 4.05
C ARG A 359 -17.05 10.75 4.98
N LEU A 360 -15.81 11.24 5.06
CA LEU A 360 -14.77 10.63 5.92
C LEU A 360 -15.05 10.76 7.43
N ASN A 361 -16.06 11.55 7.82
CA ASN A 361 -16.52 11.64 9.19
C ASN A 361 -17.70 10.70 9.50
N ASP A 362 -18.21 9.96 8.52
CA ASP A 362 -19.25 8.97 8.69
C ASP A 362 -18.68 7.69 9.35
N GLU A 363 -18.79 7.62 10.68
CA GLU A 363 -18.28 6.46 11.44
C GLU A 363 -18.97 5.15 11.07
N LYS A 364 -20.21 5.22 10.57
CA LYS A 364 -20.93 4.03 10.10
C LYS A 364 -20.34 3.50 8.80
N LEU A 365 -19.94 4.39 7.89
CA LEU A 365 -19.19 4.02 6.69
C LEU A 365 -17.83 3.43 7.06
N LEU A 366 -17.07 4.12 7.94
CA LEU A 366 -15.72 3.72 8.33
C LEU A 366 -15.69 2.41 9.14
N ALA A 367 -16.78 2.05 9.78
CA ALA A 367 -16.88 0.76 10.47
C ALA A 367 -16.76 -0.45 9.52
N GLY A 368 -17.02 -0.27 8.23
CA GLY A 368 -16.94 -1.35 7.25
C GLY A 368 -17.84 -2.51 7.62
N PHE A 369 -17.28 -3.74 7.60
CA PHE A 369 -17.99 -4.94 8.03
C PHE A 369 -17.98 -5.11 9.56
N GLY A 370 -16.94 -4.58 10.28
CA GLY A 370 -16.85 -4.76 11.72
C GLY A 370 -15.68 -4.05 12.41
N ASN A 371 -15.18 -2.98 11.86
CA ASN A 371 -14.11 -2.11 12.35
C ASN A 371 -12.67 -2.64 12.25
N ASN A 372 -12.42 -3.93 12.52
CA ASN A 372 -11.07 -4.47 12.71
C ASN A 372 -10.88 -5.76 11.90
N GLY A 373 -10.83 -5.64 10.59
CA GLY A 373 -10.40 -6.67 9.67
C GLY A 373 -9.30 -6.15 8.76
N GLY A 374 -8.56 -7.02 8.10
CA GLY A 374 -7.50 -6.57 7.20
C GLY A 374 -8.03 -5.73 6.04
N GLU A 375 -9.26 -5.95 5.62
CA GLU A 375 -9.92 -5.16 4.57
C GLU A 375 -10.25 -3.73 5.03
N GLU A 376 -10.66 -3.52 6.29
CA GLU A 376 -10.83 -2.19 6.86
C GLU A 376 -9.49 -1.48 6.95
N PHE A 377 -8.42 -2.13 7.43
CA PHE A 377 -7.09 -1.54 7.51
C PHE A 377 -6.53 -1.21 6.12
N LEU A 378 -6.74 -2.08 5.13
CA LEU A 378 -6.41 -1.80 3.73
C LEU A 378 -7.20 -0.59 3.20
N SER A 379 -8.47 -0.47 3.56
CA SER A 379 -9.33 0.65 3.18
C SER A 379 -8.86 1.97 3.81
N TYR A 380 -8.42 1.95 5.06
CA TYR A 380 -7.84 3.14 5.72
C TYR A 380 -6.52 3.55 5.06
N LEU A 381 -5.69 2.58 4.68
CA LEU A 381 -4.47 2.85 3.89
C LEU A 381 -4.80 3.52 2.55
N MET A 382 -5.75 2.99 1.78
CA MET A 382 -6.16 3.58 0.51
C MET A 382 -6.71 5.01 0.67
N THR A 383 -7.45 5.26 1.74
CA THR A 383 -7.90 6.61 2.09
C THR A 383 -6.72 7.54 2.39
N SER A 384 -5.72 7.07 3.18
CA SER A 384 -4.51 7.84 3.48
C SER A 384 -3.76 8.22 2.21
N GLU A 385 -3.55 7.26 1.29
CA GLU A 385 -2.91 7.54 -0.01
C GLU A 385 -3.68 8.55 -0.86
N THR A 386 -5.00 8.40 -0.93
CA THR A 386 -5.86 9.35 -1.67
C THR A 386 -5.74 10.76 -1.11
N LEU A 387 -5.80 10.90 0.22
CA LEU A 387 -5.70 12.21 0.86
C LEU A 387 -4.31 12.84 0.75
N VAL A 388 -3.26 12.04 0.70
CA VAL A 388 -1.91 12.55 0.37
C VAL A 388 -1.85 13.10 -1.04
N ILE A 389 -2.50 12.44 -2.00
CA ILE A 389 -2.51 12.82 -3.42
C ILE A 389 -3.44 14.02 -3.67
N ALA A 390 -4.66 13.99 -3.15
CA ALA A 390 -5.76 14.90 -3.54
C ALA A 390 -6.62 15.38 -2.35
N GLY A 391 -6.13 15.33 -1.13
CA GLY A 391 -6.89 15.69 0.07
C GLY A 391 -6.50 17.01 0.72
N GLY A 392 -5.40 17.62 0.28
CA GLY A 392 -4.90 18.87 0.85
C GLY A 392 -4.76 18.80 2.38
N GLU A 393 -5.32 19.79 3.10
CA GLU A 393 -5.27 19.86 4.56
C GLU A 393 -6.04 18.75 5.28
N LYS A 394 -6.98 18.06 4.59
CA LYS A 394 -7.77 16.97 5.18
C LYS A 394 -6.95 15.73 5.53
N PHE A 395 -5.77 15.58 4.94
CA PHE A 395 -4.86 14.51 5.32
C PHE A 395 -4.46 14.59 6.80
N ALA A 396 -4.14 15.78 7.32
CA ALA A 396 -3.73 15.94 8.72
C ALA A 396 -4.85 15.55 9.72
N GLU A 397 -6.10 15.92 9.44
CA GLU A 397 -7.26 15.51 10.24
C GLU A 397 -7.43 13.98 10.22
N TRP A 398 -7.31 13.38 9.06
CA TRP A 398 -7.41 11.95 8.86
C TRP A 398 -6.28 11.19 9.56
N GLN A 399 -5.04 11.62 9.40
CA GLN A 399 -3.86 11.02 10.01
C GLN A 399 -4.03 10.97 11.53
N LYS A 400 -4.37 12.08 12.17
CA LYS A 400 -4.63 12.14 13.61
C LYS A 400 -5.75 11.17 14.03
N LYS A 401 -6.85 11.13 13.28
CA LYS A 401 -7.98 10.21 13.54
C LYS A 401 -7.52 8.75 13.47
N MET A 402 -6.70 8.39 12.50
CA MET A 402 -6.18 7.02 12.35
C MET A 402 -5.16 6.68 13.44
N GLU A 403 -4.27 7.58 13.80
CA GLU A 403 -3.34 7.39 14.93
C GLU A 403 -4.10 7.10 16.22
N GLU A 404 -5.10 7.90 16.57
CA GLU A 404 -5.91 7.70 17.77
C GLU A 404 -6.72 6.39 17.72
N ARG A 405 -7.27 6.02 16.57
CA ARG A 405 -8.06 4.80 16.38
C ARG A 405 -7.20 3.55 16.47
N LEU A 406 -6.09 3.53 15.74
CA LEU A 406 -5.25 2.34 15.58
C LEU A 406 -4.34 2.09 16.77
N ALA A 407 -3.89 3.15 17.48
CA ALA A 407 -3.14 2.98 18.73
C ALA A 407 -3.96 2.27 19.81
N LYS A 408 -5.29 2.50 19.89
CA LYS A 408 -6.17 1.89 20.89
C LYS A 408 -6.35 0.38 20.74
N ILE A 409 -6.12 -0.15 19.55
CA ILE A 409 -6.36 -1.57 19.22
C ILE A 409 -5.08 -2.34 18.95
N GLN A 410 -3.91 -1.74 19.19
CA GLN A 410 -2.63 -2.42 19.09
C GLN A 410 -2.51 -3.50 20.15
N ASN A 411 -2.06 -4.68 19.79
CA ASN A 411 -1.74 -5.75 20.71
C ASN A 411 -0.50 -5.40 21.56
N ASN A 412 -0.36 -6.04 22.73
CA ASN A 412 0.78 -5.79 23.63
C ASN A 412 2.14 -6.08 23.00
N ASP A 413 2.21 -7.02 22.06
CA ASP A 413 3.42 -7.38 21.32
C ASP A 413 3.77 -6.39 20.19
N GLY A 414 2.94 -5.37 19.96
CA GLY A 414 3.13 -4.35 18.92
C GLY A 414 2.42 -4.65 17.60
N SER A 415 1.81 -5.82 17.45
CA SER A 415 1.06 -6.19 16.24
C SER A 415 -0.36 -5.63 16.21
N TRP A 416 -1.02 -5.77 15.07
CA TRP A 416 -2.46 -5.67 14.89
C TRP A 416 -2.99 -6.96 14.28
N ALA A 417 -4.20 -7.35 14.66
CA ALA A 417 -4.86 -8.53 14.12
C ALA A 417 -6.32 -8.23 13.82
N GLY A 418 -6.86 -8.87 12.79
CA GLY A 418 -8.28 -8.77 12.47
C GLY A 418 -9.14 -9.68 13.34
N HIS A 419 -10.38 -9.27 13.56
CA HIS A 419 -11.40 -10.09 14.23
C HIS A 419 -12.21 -10.93 13.24
N HIS A 420 -12.23 -10.55 11.97
CA HIS A 420 -12.99 -11.20 10.90
C HIS A 420 -12.24 -11.07 9.57
N CYS A 421 -12.70 -11.76 8.58
CA CYS A 421 -12.23 -11.68 7.19
C CYS A 421 -10.73 -11.98 7.05
N ILE A 422 -9.87 -11.00 6.88
CA ILE A 422 -8.42 -11.15 7.00
C ILE A 422 -8.04 -10.89 8.46
N THR A 423 -7.72 -11.97 9.16
CA THR A 423 -7.36 -11.94 10.58
C THR A 423 -5.86 -12.03 10.83
N SER A 424 -5.07 -12.24 9.78
CA SER A 424 -3.62 -12.39 9.83
C SER A 424 -2.94 -11.23 10.55
N PRO A 425 -2.19 -11.47 11.63
CA PRO A 425 -1.46 -10.38 12.30
C PRO A 425 -0.44 -9.71 11.37
N VAL A 426 0.22 -10.48 10.51
CA VAL A 426 1.22 -9.93 9.57
C VAL A 426 0.55 -8.96 8.58
N PHE A 427 -0.53 -9.40 7.91
CA PHE A 427 -1.23 -8.56 6.95
C PHE A 427 -1.81 -7.29 7.62
N CYS A 428 -2.46 -7.45 8.77
CA CYS A 428 -3.07 -6.33 9.50
C CYS A 428 -2.01 -5.33 9.99
N THR A 429 -0.89 -5.82 10.55
CA THR A 429 0.19 -4.95 11.00
C THR A 429 0.82 -4.20 9.82
N ALA A 430 1.07 -4.87 8.69
CA ALA A 430 1.59 -4.23 7.49
C ALA A 430 0.63 -3.14 6.94
N ALA A 431 -0.68 -3.39 6.94
CA ALA A 431 -1.68 -2.41 6.52
C ALA A 431 -1.69 -1.17 7.43
N VAL A 432 -1.66 -1.38 8.75
CA VAL A 432 -1.66 -0.28 9.74
C VAL A 432 -0.37 0.53 9.67
N VAL A 433 0.79 -0.12 9.61
CA VAL A 433 2.08 0.58 9.47
C VAL A 433 2.08 1.43 8.19
N GLN A 434 1.66 0.89 7.04
CA GLN A 434 1.56 1.66 5.80
C GLN A 434 0.59 2.84 5.91
N CYS A 435 -0.57 2.65 6.54
CA CYS A 435 -1.56 3.70 6.76
C CYS A 435 -0.97 4.87 7.57
N LEU A 436 -0.28 4.55 8.67
CA LEU A 436 0.27 5.54 9.60
C LEU A 436 1.60 6.18 9.16
N THR A 437 2.21 5.68 8.08
CA THR A 437 3.46 6.22 7.51
C THR A 437 3.27 6.75 6.08
N THR A 438 2.03 6.97 5.66
CA THR A 438 1.72 7.38 4.27
C THR A 438 2.27 8.78 3.93
N ASP A 439 2.34 9.69 4.90
CA ASP A 439 2.92 11.03 4.76
C ASP A 439 4.39 11.00 4.30
N ARG A 440 5.13 9.98 4.69
CA ARG A 440 6.53 9.78 4.34
C ARG A 440 6.73 9.43 2.85
N ASP A 441 5.67 9.00 2.18
CA ASP A 441 5.62 8.74 0.75
C ASP A 441 4.99 9.89 -0.06
N ARG A 442 4.70 11.05 0.57
CA ARG A 442 3.97 12.17 -0.06
C ARG A 442 4.54 12.56 -1.42
N GLU A 443 5.82 12.90 -1.47
CA GLU A 443 6.47 13.34 -2.71
C GLU A 443 6.38 12.29 -3.81
N PHE A 444 6.59 11.03 -3.44
CA PHE A 444 6.48 9.90 -4.37
C PHE A 444 5.05 9.72 -4.89
N LEU A 445 4.06 9.72 -4.01
CA LEU A 445 2.64 9.51 -4.38
C LEU A 445 2.11 10.66 -5.24
N VAL A 446 2.47 11.90 -4.93
CA VAL A 446 2.10 13.07 -5.72
C VAL A 446 2.76 13.02 -7.10
N ALA A 447 4.08 12.79 -7.17
CA ALA A 447 4.79 12.67 -8.45
C ALA A 447 4.28 11.52 -9.32
N MET A 448 3.90 10.38 -8.72
CA MET A 448 3.26 9.28 -9.42
C MET A 448 1.91 9.70 -10.01
N ALA A 449 1.07 10.38 -9.23
CA ALA A 449 -0.23 10.85 -9.66
C ALA A 449 -0.10 11.84 -10.83
N GLU A 450 0.83 12.79 -10.76
CA GLU A 450 1.13 13.76 -11.83
C GLU A 450 1.54 13.08 -13.14
N ARG A 451 2.42 12.08 -13.06
CA ARG A 451 2.89 11.34 -14.26
C ARG A 451 1.80 10.48 -14.90
N THR A 452 0.81 10.07 -14.14
CA THR A 452 -0.24 9.15 -14.60
C THR A 452 -1.60 9.81 -14.79
N ALA A 453 -1.79 11.06 -14.35
CA ALA A 453 -2.99 11.82 -14.62
C ALA A 453 -3.23 11.98 -16.12
N GLY A 454 -4.47 11.92 -16.54
CA GLY A 454 -4.80 12.12 -17.96
C GLY A 454 -4.46 10.95 -18.88
N GLY A 455 -4.26 9.72 -18.36
CA GLY A 455 -3.91 8.55 -19.18
C GLY A 455 -2.50 8.65 -19.77
N GLY A 456 -1.57 9.35 -19.09
CA GLY A 456 -0.17 9.49 -19.51
C GLY A 456 0.06 10.48 -20.66
N GLN A 457 -0.87 11.34 -20.94
CA GLN A 457 -0.58 12.55 -21.69
C GLN A 457 0.14 13.51 -20.73
N THR A 458 1.45 13.60 -20.90
CA THR A 458 2.30 14.51 -20.15
C THR A 458 1.75 15.93 -20.22
N LEU A 459 1.46 16.56 -19.09
CA LEU A 459 1.28 18.02 -18.94
C LEU A 459 2.61 18.78 -19.24
N THR A 460 3.55 18.16 -19.95
CA THR A 460 4.90 18.64 -20.26
C THR A 460 4.96 19.68 -21.38
N ALA A 461 3.86 20.30 -21.79
CA ALA A 461 3.92 21.39 -22.77
C ALA A 461 4.36 22.74 -22.19
N ALA A 462 4.69 22.84 -20.88
CA ALA A 462 5.05 24.12 -20.27
C ALA A 462 6.48 24.22 -19.70
N THR A 463 7.27 23.16 -19.74
CA THR A 463 8.63 23.18 -19.15
C THR A 463 9.74 23.51 -20.15
N GLU A 464 9.46 23.51 -21.46
CA GLU A 464 10.47 23.87 -22.50
C GLU A 464 10.56 25.38 -22.80
N ALA A 465 9.73 26.22 -22.20
CA ALA A 465 9.70 27.66 -22.47
C ALA A 465 10.58 28.49 -21.50
N VAL A 466 11.25 27.90 -20.53
CA VAL A 466 12.11 28.64 -19.55
C VAL A 466 13.60 28.40 -19.76
N SER A 467 13.99 27.64 -20.77
CA SER A 467 15.41 27.43 -21.15
C SER A 467 15.72 27.98 -22.53
N LYS A 468 15.43 29.26 -22.76
CA LYS A 468 16.03 30.05 -23.84
C LYS A 468 16.33 31.46 -23.36
#